data_29e571ed79fca57344f6a620eefe8586
#
_entry.id   29e571ed79fca57344f6a620eefe8586
#
_cell.length_a   1.000
_cell.length_b   1.000
_cell.length_c   1.000
_cell.angle_alpha   90.00
_cell.angle_beta   90.00
_cell.angle_gamma   90.00
#
_symmetry.space_group_name_H-M   'P 1'
#
loop_
_entity.id
_entity.type
_entity.pdbx_description
1 polymer ?
#
loop_
_entity_poly.entity_id
_entity_poly.type
_entity_poly.pdbx_seq_one_letter_code
_entity_poly.pdbx_strand_id
1 'polypeptide(L)'
;MTYLLLFYEFFKTGLFAVGGGLATLPFIYDIAVRYPEWINMNDISNMIAVSESTPGPMGVNMATFTGFTTAGVFGALSATIGLVVPSVIIIIIIAHYLKKFEESQIVQDIFYGLRPAVAGLIAVAAYQVIKVTILTLDLYNETKNLMNLVDINCLLYTSDAADE
;
A
#
# COMPACT_ATOMS: atom_id res chain seq x y z
N MET A 1 -20.43 16.45 13.65
CA MET A 1 -20.88 15.34 12.79
C MET A 1 -19.81 14.91 11.80
N THR A 2 -18.95 15.80 11.31
CA THR A 2 -17.89 15.52 10.31
C THR A 2 -16.91 14.41 10.75
N TYR A 3 -16.46 14.41 12.00
CA TYR A 3 -15.53 13.38 12.52
C TYR A 3 -16.10 11.96 12.48
N LEU A 4 -17.36 11.79 12.86
CA LEU A 4 -18.03 10.49 12.81
C LEU A 4 -18.24 10.01 11.38
N LEU A 5 -18.51 10.93 10.47
CA LEU A 5 -18.70 10.62 9.06
C LEU A 5 -17.37 10.24 8.41
N LEU A 6 -16.28 10.97 8.72
CA LEU A 6 -14.91 10.61 8.33
C LEU A 6 -14.55 9.21 8.85
N PHE A 7 -14.78 8.96 10.13
CA PHE A 7 -14.53 7.65 10.72
C PHE A 7 -15.29 6.55 9.97
N TYR A 8 -16.57 6.74 9.71
CA TYR A 8 -17.43 5.74 9.06
C TYR A 8 -17.00 5.44 7.62
N GLU A 9 -16.71 6.46 6.81
CA GLU A 9 -16.29 6.28 5.42
C GLU A 9 -14.92 5.58 5.33
N PHE A 10 -13.99 5.96 6.20
CA PHE A 10 -12.69 5.29 6.24
C PHE A 10 -12.74 3.91 6.90
N PHE A 11 -13.64 3.68 7.84
CA PHE A 11 -13.92 2.34 8.37
C PHE A 11 -14.43 1.40 7.28
N LYS A 12 -15.37 1.85 6.47
CA LYS A 12 -15.87 1.13 5.31
C LYS A 12 -14.74 0.84 4.29
N THR A 13 -13.92 1.84 4.01
CA THR A 13 -12.74 1.67 3.15
C THR A 13 -11.78 0.62 3.70
N GLY A 14 -11.43 0.69 4.99
CA GLY A 14 -10.54 -0.28 5.64
C GLY A 14 -11.10 -1.70 5.70
N LEU A 15 -12.42 -1.85 5.71
CA LEU A 15 -13.08 -3.16 5.70
C LEU A 15 -13.08 -3.82 4.32
N PHE A 16 -13.30 -3.04 3.26
CA PHE A 16 -13.52 -3.55 1.90
C PHE A 16 -12.33 -3.40 0.97
N ALA A 17 -11.33 -2.57 1.28
CA ALA A 17 -10.13 -2.41 0.48
C ALA A 17 -9.17 -3.59 0.67
N VAL A 18 -9.50 -4.73 0.09
CA VAL A 18 -8.67 -5.93 0.14
C VAL A 18 -7.70 -5.93 -1.02
N GLY A 19 -6.38 -6.00 -0.75
CA GLY A 19 -5.37 -6.13 -1.81
C GLY A 19 -4.19 -5.15 -1.75
N GLY A 20 -4.07 -4.35 -0.70
CA GLY A 20 -2.94 -3.42 -0.50
C GLY A 20 -3.27 -1.96 -0.78
N GLY A 21 -2.24 -1.11 -0.83
CA GLY A 21 -2.40 0.36 -0.87
C GLY A 21 -3.22 0.86 -2.06
N LEU A 22 -2.96 0.36 -3.26
CA LEU A 22 -3.69 0.74 -4.47
C LEU A 22 -5.17 0.31 -4.46
N ALA A 23 -5.53 -0.72 -3.69
CA ALA A 23 -6.92 -1.17 -3.55
C ALA A 23 -7.81 -0.16 -2.79
N THR A 24 -7.21 0.82 -2.11
CA THR A 24 -7.96 1.91 -1.46
C THR A 24 -8.38 3.01 -2.45
N LEU A 25 -7.73 3.13 -3.61
CA LEU A 25 -7.98 4.19 -4.58
C LEU A 25 -9.43 4.29 -5.05
N PRO A 26 -10.11 3.20 -5.45
CA PRO A 26 -11.51 3.27 -5.86
C PRO A 26 -12.42 3.88 -4.77
N PHE A 27 -12.14 3.57 -3.50
CA PHE A 27 -12.89 4.12 -2.37
C PHE A 27 -12.60 5.61 -2.14
N ILE A 28 -11.36 6.04 -2.33
CA ILE A 28 -10.99 7.46 -2.25
C ILE A 28 -11.65 8.26 -3.38
N TYR A 29 -11.68 7.72 -4.61
CA TYR A 29 -12.42 8.33 -5.71
C TYR A 29 -13.91 8.44 -5.43
N ASP A 30 -14.53 7.40 -4.84
CA ASP A 30 -15.94 7.41 -4.44
C ASP A 30 -16.21 8.46 -3.35
N ILE A 31 -15.31 8.61 -2.37
CA ILE A 31 -15.38 9.66 -1.35
C ILE A 31 -15.27 11.05 -2.00
N ALA A 32 -14.35 11.26 -2.94
CA ALA A 32 -14.19 12.54 -3.63
C ALA A 32 -15.43 12.93 -4.46
N VAL A 33 -16.11 11.95 -5.05
CA VAL A 33 -17.37 12.20 -5.78
C VAL A 33 -18.51 12.55 -4.82
N ARG A 34 -18.62 11.86 -3.66
CA ARG A 34 -19.69 12.08 -2.69
C ARG A 34 -19.48 13.30 -1.80
N TYR A 35 -18.23 13.61 -1.52
CA TYR A 35 -17.83 14.71 -0.64
C TYR A 35 -16.74 15.58 -1.29
N PRO A 36 -17.07 16.33 -2.35
CA PRO A 36 -16.09 17.16 -3.08
C PRO A 36 -15.49 18.28 -2.21
N GLU A 37 -16.10 18.60 -1.09
CA GLU A 37 -15.62 19.53 -0.06
C GLU A 37 -14.46 18.96 0.78
N TRP A 38 -14.29 17.63 0.82
CA TRP A 38 -13.21 16.98 1.58
C TRP A 38 -11.97 16.80 0.73
N ILE A 39 -12.16 16.34 -0.51
CA ILE A 39 -11.09 16.05 -1.46
C ILE A 39 -11.54 16.46 -2.86
N ASN A 40 -10.72 17.23 -3.54
CA ASN A 40 -10.91 17.50 -4.96
C ASN A 40 -10.29 16.36 -5.80
N MET A 41 -10.88 16.04 -6.95
CA MET A 41 -10.34 15.05 -7.89
C MET A 41 -8.89 15.34 -8.31
N ASN A 42 -8.52 16.63 -8.44
CA ASN A 42 -7.16 17.03 -8.79
C ASN A 42 -6.15 16.74 -7.65
N ASP A 43 -6.61 16.76 -6.40
CA ASP A 43 -5.75 16.52 -5.24
C ASP A 43 -5.39 15.04 -5.09
N ILE A 44 -6.21 14.12 -5.64
CA ILE A 44 -5.96 12.68 -5.56
C ILE A 44 -4.62 12.31 -6.21
N SER A 45 -4.29 12.90 -7.36
CA SER A 45 -3.01 12.65 -8.04
C SER A 45 -1.82 13.12 -7.20
N ASN A 46 -1.94 14.28 -6.57
CA ASN A 46 -0.93 14.80 -5.65
C ASN A 46 -0.80 13.92 -4.39
N MET A 47 -1.93 13.46 -3.85
CA MET A 47 -1.97 12.55 -2.72
C MET A 47 -1.27 11.21 -3.01
N ILE A 48 -1.48 10.66 -4.21
CA ILE A 48 -0.80 9.43 -4.65
C ILE A 48 0.72 9.67 -4.68
N ALA A 49 1.17 10.73 -5.35
CA ALA A 49 2.61 11.05 -5.44
C ALA A 49 3.26 11.26 -4.07
N VAL A 50 2.59 11.98 -3.15
CA VAL A 50 3.05 12.19 -1.78
C VAL A 50 3.04 10.88 -0.99
N SER A 51 2.01 10.04 -1.17
CA SER A 51 1.93 8.75 -0.49
C SER A 51 2.99 7.76 -0.94
N GLU A 52 3.38 7.78 -2.21
CA GLU A 52 4.44 6.91 -2.73
C GLU A 52 5.84 7.37 -2.29
N SER A 53 6.03 8.67 -2.10
CA SER A 53 7.29 9.22 -1.58
C SER A 53 7.41 9.18 -0.06
N THR A 54 6.31 8.92 0.66
CA THR A 54 6.27 8.85 2.12
C THR A 54 6.28 7.39 2.57
N PRO A 55 7.20 6.97 3.47
CA PRO A 55 7.21 5.60 3.96
C PRO A 55 5.93 5.30 4.74
N GLY A 56 5.21 4.25 4.31
CA GLY A 56 3.98 3.81 4.97
C GLY A 56 2.90 3.30 4.00
N PRO A 57 1.82 2.71 4.53
CA PRO A 57 0.70 2.24 3.71
C PRO A 57 -0.02 3.42 3.05
N MET A 58 -0.11 3.41 1.73
CA MET A 58 -0.77 4.46 0.93
C MET A 58 -2.17 4.81 1.48
N GLY A 59 -2.99 3.81 1.81
CA GLY A 59 -4.33 4.04 2.35
C GLY A 59 -4.34 4.84 3.66
N VAL A 60 -3.36 4.61 4.55
CA VAL A 60 -3.22 5.35 5.81
C VAL A 60 -2.79 6.80 5.53
N ASN A 61 -1.82 7.00 4.63
CA ASN A 61 -1.37 8.33 4.25
C ASN A 61 -2.52 9.14 3.64
N MET A 62 -3.30 8.53 2.75
CA MET A 62 -4.47 9.18 2.14
C MET A 62 -5.58 9.47 3.14
N ALA A 63 -5.85 8.56 4.09
CA ALA A 63 -6.82 8.79 5.16
C ALA A 63 -6.41 9.95 6.06
N THR A 64 -5.14 9.99 6.45
CA THR A 64 -4.57 11.06 7.27
C THR A 64 -4.66 12.42 6.56
N PHE A 65 -4.28 12.45 5.29
CA PHE A 65 -4.32 13.67 4.48
C PHE A 65 -5.77 14.19 4.33
N THR A 66 -6.69 13.32 3.91
CA THR A 66 -8.11 13.66 3.76
C THR A 66 -8.71 14.17 5.07
N GLY A 67 -8.45 13.46 6.15
CA GLY A 67 -8.94 13.86 7.47
C GLY A 67 -8.38 15.20 7.91
N PHE A 68 -7.09 15.47 7.63
CA PHE A 68 -6.45 16.72 7.99
C PHE A 68 -7.00 17.90 7.17
N THR A 69 -7.16 17.75 5.87
CA THR A 69 -7.72 18.81 5.01
C THR A 69 -9.16 19.14 5.35
N THR A 70 -9.94 18.13 5.78
CA THR A 70 -11.37 18.30 6.08
C THR A 70 -11.60 18.91 7.47
N ALA A 71 -10.90 18.45 8.51
CA ALA A 71 -11.21 18.80 9.90
C ALA A 71 -9.96 18.91 10.80
N GLY A 72 -8.80 19.20 10.20
CA GLY A 72 -7.54 19.38 10.93
C GLY A 72 -7.04 18.12 11.62
N VAL A 73 -6.25 18.28 12.68
CA VAL A 73 -5.57 17.18 13.38
C VAL A 73 -6.57 16.11 13.89
N PHE A 74 -7.69 16.52 14.45
CA PHE A 74 -8.72 15.59 14.94
C PHE A 74 -9.44 14.85 13.80
N GLY A 75 -9.57 15.48 12.63
CA GLY A 75 -10.06 14.83 11.42
C GLY A 75 -9.09 13.76 10.92
N ALA A 76 -7.79 14.06 10.90
CA ALA A 76 -6.75 13.11 10.54
C ALA A 76 -6.76 11.88 11.46
N LEU A 77 -6.81 12.09 12.77
CA LEU A 77 -6.89 10.99 13.74
C LEU A 77 -8.15 10.14 13.54
N SER A 78 -9.31 10.79 13.34
CA SER A 78 -10.57 10.09 13.15
C SER A 78 -10.58 9.22 11.89
N ALA A 79 -10.09 9.75 10.75
CA ALA A 79 -10.02 9.03 9.49
C ALA A 79 -9.02 7.86 9.55
N THR A 80 -7.84 8.10 10.12
CA THR A 80 -6.78 7.08 10.24
C THR A 80 -7.22 5.94 11.17
N ILE A 81 -7.78 6.25 12.33
CA ILE A 81 -8.31 5.24 13.25
C ILE A 81 -9.45 4.47 12.58
N GLY A 82 -10.35 5.17 11.87
CA GLY A 82 -11.43 4.55 11.11
C GLY A 82 -10.90 3.49 10.12
N LEU A 83 -9.85 3.81 9.38
CA LEU A 83 -9.24 2.88 8.41
C LEU A 83 -8.58 1.66 9.07
N VAL A 84 -7.91 1.84 10.20
CA VAL A 84 -7.10 0.80 10.85
C VAL A 84 -7.94 -0.14 11.71
N VAL A 85 -8.96 0.38 12.39
CA VAL A 85 -9.79 -0.39 13.35
C VAL A 85 -10.37 -1.68 12.78
N PRO A 86 -11.00 -1.71 11.59
CA PRO A 86 -11.57 -2.95 11.06
C PRO A 86 -10.51 -4.01 10.81
N SER A 87 -9.34 -3.63 10.30
CA SER A 87 -8.22 -4.55 10.06
C SER A 87 -7.72 -5.16 11.36
N VAL A 88 -7.57 -4.36 12.40
CA VAL A 88 -7.14 -4.83 13.74
C VAL A 88 -8.17 -5.79 14.33
N ILE A 89 -9.45 -5.48 14.24
CA ILE A 89 -10.53 -6.36 14.75
C ILE A 89 -10.48 -7.70 14.01
N ILE A 90 -10.40 -7.70 12.70
CA ILE A 90 -10.34 -8.93 11.89
C ILE A 90 -9.11 -9.77 12.25
N ILE A 91 -7.94 -9.13 12.37
CA ILE A 91 -6.70 -9.83 12.72
C ILE A 91 -6.80 -10.45 14.12
N ILE A 92 -7.36 -9.76 15.10
CA ILE A 92 -7.54 -10.29 16.47
C ILE A 92 -8.48 -11.50 16.45
N ILE A 93 -9.59 -11.43 15.71
CA ILE A 93 -10.53 -12.54 15.57
C ILE A 93 -9.82 -13.74 14.92
N ILE A 94 -9.15 -13.53 13.80
CA ILE A 94 -8.43 -14.59 13.08
C ILE A 94 -7.34 -15.20 13.96
N ALA A 95 -6.55 -14.39 14.66
CA ALA A 95 -5.49 -14.87 15.55
C ALA A 95 -6.03 -15.74 16.69
N HIS A 96 -7.18 -15.36 17.26
CA HIS A 96 -7.83 -16.15 18.31
C HIS A 96 -8.29 -17.51 17.81
N TYR A 97 -8.90 -17.56 16.61
CA TYR A 97 -9.33 -18.82 16.00
C TYR A 97 -8.15 -19.67 15.52
N LEU A 98 -7.14 -19.05 14.88
CA LEU A 98 -5.94 -19.75 14.41
C LEU A 98 -5.22 -20.48 15.56
N LYS A 99 -5.08 -19.82 16.71
CA LYS A 99 -4.45 -20.43 17.89
C LYS A 99 -5.18 -21.72 18.34
N LYS A 100 -6.49 -21.78 18.16
CA LYS A 100 -7.31 -22.96 18.51
C LYS A 100 -7.18 -24.08 17.47
N PHE A 101 -6.88 -23.73 16.20
CA PHE A 101 -6.78 -24.67 15.07
C PHE A 101 -5.35 -24.90 14.59
N GLU A 102 -4.34 -24.39 15.33
CA GLU A 102 -2.92 -24.49 14.96
C GLU A 102 -2.46 -25.97 14.83
N GLU A 103 -3.05 -26.88 15.61
CA GLU A 103 -2.81 -28.31 15.53
C GLU A 103 -3.61 -29.02 14.43
N SER A 104 -4.50 -28.34 13.75
CA SER A 104 -5.29 -28.92 12.67
C SER A 104 -4.43 -29.17 11.43
N GLN A 105 -4.43 -30.42 10.95
CA GLN A 105 -3.72 -30.85 9.75
C GLN A 105 -4.09 -29.97 8.53
N ILE A 106 -5.35 -29.63 8.38
CA ILE A 106 -5.85 -28.79 7.28
C ILE A 106 -5.21 -27.39 7.29
N VAL A 107 -5.07 -26.79 8.45
CA VAL A 107 -4.44 -25.47 8.60
C VAL A 107 -2.96 -25.54 8.26
N GLN A 108 -2.27 -26.58 8.73
CA GLN A 108 -0.86 -26.81 8.41
C GLN A 108 -0.64 -27.02 6.90
N ASP A 109 -1.48 -27.81 6.25
CA ASP A 109 -1.41 -28.09 4.82
C ASP A 109 -1.66 -26.82 3.98
N ILE A 110 -2.61 -25.97 4.40
CA ILE A 110 -2.87 -24.67 3.76
C ILE A 110 -1.63 -23.77 3.89
N PHE A 111 -1.05 -23.63 5.06
CA PHE A 111 0.16 -22.82 5.25
C PHE A 111 1.37 -23.40 4.52
N TYR A 112 1.49 -24.72 4.42
CA TYR A 112 2.54 -25.36 3.65
C TYR A 112 2.45 -25.01 2.16
N GLY A 113 1.24 -25.03 1.60
CA GLY A 113 1.00 -24.61 0.21
C GLY A 113 1.13 -23.09 -0.02
N LEU A 114 0.80 -22.27 0.98
CA LEU A 114 0.84 -20.82 0.86
C LEU A 114 2.27 -20.25 0.88
N ARG A 115 3.19 -20.88 1.62
CA ARG A 115 4.60 -20.44 1.73
C ARG A 115 5.31 -20.29 0.38
N PRO A 116 5.31 -21.31 -0.51
CA PRO A 116 5.95 -21.18 -1.81
C PRO A 116 5.24 -20.19 -2.73
N ALA A 117 3.91 -20.05 -2.62
CA ALA A 117 3.15 -19.06 -3.37
C ALA A 117 3.56 -17.63 -3.00
N VAL A 118 3.67 -17.33 -1.71
CA VAL A 118 4.14 -16.02 -1.21
C VAL A 118 5.58 -15.76 -1.62
N ALA A 119 6.46 -16.77 -1.52
CA ALA A 119 7.85 -16.65 -1.98
C ALA A 119 7.93 -16.33 -3.48
N GLY A 120 7.08 -16.98 -4.30
CA GLY A 120 6.96 -16.68 -5.73
C GLY A 120 6.51 -15.25 -6.01
N LEU A 121 5.52 -14.74 -5.29
CA LEU A 121 5.05 -13.35 -5.41
C LEU A 121 6.14 -12.35 -5.04
N ILE A 122 6.88 -12.61 -3.95
CA ILE A 122 8.01 -11.76 -3.55
C ILE A 122 9.11 -11.77 -4.62
N ALA A 123 9.43 -12.93 -5.19
CA ALA A 123 10.42 -13.04 -6.25
C ALA A 123 10.00 -12.26 -7.52
N VAL A 124 8.72 -12.30 -7.89
CA VAL A 124 8.20 -11.50 -9.02
C VAL A 124 8.29 -10.00 -8.73
N ALA A 125 7.95 -9.58 -7.52
CA ALA A 125 8.07 -8.18 -7.12
C ALA A 125 9.54 -7.72 -7.14
N ALA A 126 10.45 -8.51 -6.59
CA ALA A 126 11.89 -8.24 -6.65
C ALA A 126 12.40 -8.15 -8.09
N TYR A 127 11.98 -9.08 -8.95
CA TYR A 127 12.33 -9.04 -10.38
C TYR A 127 11.83 -7.76 -11.07
N GLN A 128 10.62 -7.30 -10.76
CA GLN A 128 10.10 -6.05 -11.33
C GLN A 128 10.92 -4.83 -10.88
N VAL A 129 11.28 -4.76 -9.60
CA VAL A 129 12.15 -3.69 -9.08
C VAL A 129 13.50 -3.71 -9.78
N ILE A 130 14.14 -4.87 -9.88
CA ILE A 130 15.43 -5.04 -10.59
C ILE A 130 15.31 -4.60 -12.04
N LYS A 131 14.22 -5.01 -12.72
CA LYS A 131 13.98 -4.65 -14.12
C LYS A 131 13.85 -3.14 -14.32
N VAL A 132 13.16 -2.44 -13.44
CA VAL A 132 12.94 -0.98 -13.56
C VAL A 132 14.16 -0.17 -13.11
N THR A 133 14.88 -0.65 -12.09
CA THR A 133 15.97 0.11 -11.47
C THR A 133 17.33 -0.16 -12.12
N ILE A 134 17.59 -1.40 -12.48
CA ILE A 134 18.94 -1.82 -12.95
C ILE A 134 18.99 -2.03 -14.46
N LEU A 135 17.87 -2.48 -15.07
CA LEU A 135 17.82 -2.81 -16.49
C LEU A 135 17.20 -1.66 -17.29
N THR A 136 17.99 -0.92 -18.01
CA THR A 136 17.55 0.10 -18.98
C THR A 136 17.25 -0.54 -20.34
N LEU A 137 16.14 -1.30 -20.39
CA LEU A 137 15.73 -2.03 -21.60
C LEU A 137 15.39 -1.09 -22.78
N ASP A 138 14.90 0.11 -22.50
CA ASP A 138 14.59 1.09 -23.54
C ASP A 138 15.85 1.59 -24.23
N LEU A 139 16.90 1.87 -23.46
CA LEU A 139 18.21 2.30 -23.98
C LEU A 139 18.92 1.17 -24.74
N TYR A 140 18.75 -0.08 -24.30
CA TYR A 140 19.27 -1.26 -25.00
C TYR A 140 18.58 -1.50 -26.34
N ASN A 141 17.25 -1.31 -26.40
CA ASN A 141 16.49 -1.46 -27.66
C ASN A 141 16.86 -0.42 -28.71
N GLU A 142 17.22 0.80 -28.29
CA GLU A 142 17.69 1.86 -29.18
C GLU A 142 19.13 1.69 -29.64
N THR A 143 20.04 1.31 -28.73
CA THR A 143 21.49 1.31 -29.03
C THR A 143 22.05 -0.07 -29.34
N LYS A 144 21.33 -1.16 -29.03
CA LYS A 144 21.77 -2.57 -29.15
C LYS A 144 23.14 -2.87 -28.54
N ASN A 145 23.57 -2.04 -27.58
CA ASN A 145 24.86 -2.17 -26.93
C ASN A 145 24.67 -2.79 -25.53
N LEU A 146 25.30 -3.94 -25.28
CA LEU A 146 25.19 -4.69 -24.01
C LEU A 146 25.66 -3.87 -22.78
N MET A 147 26.54 -2.89 -22.98
CA MET A 147 26.98 -2.01 -21.88
C MET A 147 25.90 -1.04 -21.41
N ASN A 148 24.91 -0.76 -22.22
CA ASN A 148 23.77 0.11 -21.88
C ASN A 148 22.58 -0.67 -21.29
N LEU A 149 22.73 -1.98 -21.05
CA LEU A 149 21.71 -2.83 -20.45
C LEU A 149 21.60 -2.61 -18.95
N VAL A 150 22.70 -2.20 -18.31
CA VAL A 150 22.77 -2.03 -16.85
C VAL A 150 23.15 -0.60 -16.53
N ASP A 151 22.35 0.06 -15.72
CA ASP A 151 22.69 1.39 -15.20
C ASP A 151 23.69 1.27 -14.05
N ILE A 152 24.98 1.39 -14.42
CA ILE A 152 26.11 1.31 -13.49
C ILE A 152 26.05 2.44 -12.45
N ASN A 153 25.53 3.62 -12.82
CA ASN A 153 25.43 4.76 -11.89
C ASN A 153 24.39 4.48 -10.81
N CYS A 154 23.27 3.86 -11.16
CA CYS A 154 22.26 3.44 -10.20
C CYS A 154 22.79 2.35 -9.24
N LEU A 155 23.60 1.44 -9.76
CA LEU A 155 24.20 0.35 -8.98
C LEU A 155 25.26 0.86 -7.99
N LEU A 156 26.07 1.85 -8.39
CA LEU A 156 27.04 2.51 -7.52
C LEU A 156 26.36 3.34 -6.43
N TYR A 157 25.28 4.06 -6.77
CA TYR A 157 24.53 4.86 -5.80
C TYR A 157 23.87 3.99 -4.73
N THR A 158 23.31 2.84 -5.09
CA THR A 158 22.74 1.88 -4.12
C THR A 158 23.80 1.22 -3.25
N SER A 159 25.02 1.03 -3.75
CA SER A 159 26.14 0.51 -2.97
C SER A 159 26.64 1.53 -1.93
N ASP A 160 26.79 2.80 -2.32
CA ASP A 160 27.19 3.87 -1.39
C ASP A 160 26.17 4.11 -0.27
N ALA A 161 24.86 4.01 -0.58
CA ALA A 161 23.80 4.16 0.41
C ALA A 161 23.68 2.98 1.39
N ALA A 162 24.30 1.84 1.10
CA ALA A 162 24.31 0.67 1.98
C ALA A 162 25.50 0.69 2.96
N ASP A 163 26.49 1.57 2.73
CA ASP A 163 27.69 1.68 3.56
C ASP A 163 27.61 2.83 4.59
N GLU A 164 26.51 3.63 4.61
CA GLU A 164 26.18 4.62 5.63
C GLU A 164 25.15 4.09 6.65
#